data_ade2de0b047bc1bd15a18210502d493c
#
_entry.id   ade2de0b047bc1bd15a18210502d493c
#
_cell.length_a   1.000
_cell.length_b   1.000
_cell.length_c   1.000
_cell.angle_alpha   90.00
_cell.angle_beta   90.00
_cell.angle_gamma   90.00
#
_symmetry.space_group_name_H-M   'P 1'
#
loop_
_entity.id
_entity.type
_entity.pdbx_description
1 polymer ?
#
loop_
_entity_poly.entity_id
_entity_poly.type
_entity_poly.pdbx_seq_one_letter_code
_entity_poly.pdbx_strand_id
1 'polypeptide(L)'
;PWLLRRGLQRGWHGVLAVSALLWLAQQWGLGLALYGWFVQGTGFSVPYKDMGAFHWLAWQALWVAGLWLGARQQPLPRFPWWLLVPATLYAAGMLLWRHMVGQDPMPGVPAVGQLLDKWSLGPLRVLNFASVFVLLVSAGPWLKRVLPRPLPLEVLGRNSLSVFCAHVVIALFTLAFFGSTEVVRPWTTDIALLASAFAGLLAVAMSVETLERTGWRPALVWPSGPQVR
;
A
#
# COMPACT_ATOMS: atom_id res chain seq x y z
N PRO A 1 2.89 -16.76 6.27
CA PRO A 1 3.37 -18.14 6.14
C PRO A 1 2.32 -19.07 5.53
N TRP A 2 1.06 -19.07 6.01
CA TRP A 2 0.02 -20.01 5.55
C TRP A 2 -0.40 -19.78 4.08
N LEU A 3 -0.64 -18.53 3.67
CA LEU A 3 -0.99 -18.18 2.29
C LEU A 3 0.14 -18.49 1.31
N LEU A 4 1.39 -18.22 1.70
CA LEU A 4 2.58 -18.57 0.91
C LEU A 4 2.66 -20.09 0.72
N ARG A 5 2.49 -20.86 1.80
CA ARG A 5 2.53 -22.33 1.75
C ARG A 5 1.42 -22.90 0.85
N ARG A 6 0.22 -22.36 0.94
CA ARG A 6 -0.92 -22.79 0.12
C ARG A 6 -0.79 -22.37 -1.35
N GLY A 7 -0.22 -21.20 -1.62
CA GLY A 7 0.11 -20.73 -2.96
C GLY A 7 1.15 -21.61 -3.63
N LEU A 8 2.18 -22.02 -2.91
CA LEU A 8 3.21 -22.94 -3.41
C LEU A 8 2.68 -24.36 -3.66
N GLN A 9 1.73 -24.85 -2.84
CA GLN A 9 1.19 -26.22 -2.95
C GLN A 9 0.04 -26.37 -3.96
N ARG A 10 -0.81 -25.35 -4.14
CA ARG A 10 -2.06 -25.43 -4.96
C ARG A 10 -2.11 -24.42 -6.11
N GLY A 11 -1.04 -23.69 -6.33
CA GLY A 11 -1.02 -22.58 -7.29
C GLY A 11 -1.71 -21.32 -6.75
N TRP A 12 -1.19 -20.18 -7.13
CA TRP A 12 -1.66 -18.86 -6.69
C TRP A 12 -3.05 -18.48 -7.20
N HIS A 13 -3.53 -19.15 -8.28
CA HIS A 13 -4.81 -18.81 -8.92
C HIS A 13 -5.99 -18.88 -7.95
N GLY A 14 -6.08 -19.92 -7.12
CA GLY A 14 -7.15 -20.05 -6.13
C GLY A 14 -7.09 -18.98 -5.05
N VAL A 15 -5.89 -18.64 -4.56
CA VAL A 15 -5.70 -17.61 -3.53
C VAL A 15 -6.05 -16.23 -4.09
N LEU A 16 -5.62 -15.92 -5.31
CA LEU A 16 -5.95 -14.68 -6.00
C LEU A 16 -7.46 -14.57 -6.29
N ALA A 17 -8.09 -15.66 -6.75
CA ALA A 17 -9.52 -15.68 -7.01
C ALA A 17 -10.34 -15.42 -5.74
N VAL A 18 -10.03 -16.10 -4.63
CA VAL A 18 -10.71 -15.86 -3.34
C VAL A 18 -10.49 -14.43 -2.88
N SER A 19 -9.28 -13.92 -3.00
CA SER A 19 -8.94 -12.54 -2.64
C SER A 19 -9.72 -11.52 -3.47
N ALA A 20 -9.84 -11.74 -4.78
CA ALA A 20 -10.63 -10.89 -5.66
C ALA A 20 -12.13 -10.94 -5.35
N LEU A 21 -12.67 -12.14 -5.04
CA LEU A 21 -14.05 -12.30 -4.63
C LEU A 21 -14.38 -11.58 -3.31
N LEU A 22 -13.48 -11.63 -2.33
CA LEU A 22 -13.64 -10.89 -1.08
C LEU A 22 -13.60 -9.37 -1.31
N TRP A 23 -12.72 -8.90 -2.19
CA TRP A 23 -12.68 -7.50 -2.59
C TRP A 23 -13.98 -7.08 -3.28
N LEU A 24 -14.50 -7.89 -4.22
CA LEU A 24 -15.78 -7.65 -4.88
C LEU A 24 -16.92 -7.63 -3.86
N ALA A 25 -17.01 -8.63 -2.98
CA ALA A 25 -18.04 -8.70 -1.95
C ALA A 25 -18.02 -7.48 -1.02
N GLN A 26 -16.82 -6.91 -0.75
CA GLN A 26 -16.70 -5.67 0.00
C GLN A 26 -17.34 -4.48 -0.73
N GLN A 27 -17.33 -4.44 -2.07
CA GLN A 27 -18.02 -3.37 -2.83
C GLN A 27 -19.54 -3.40 -2.63
N TRP A 28 -20.10 -4.55 -2.30
CA TRP A 28 -21.53 -4.74 -1.93
C TRP A 28 -21.80 -4.72 -0.43
N GLY A 29 -20.84 -4.25 0.39
CA GLY A 29 -21.04 -4.02 1.82
C GLY A 29 -20.85 -5.24 2.72
N LEU A 30 -20.15 -6.30 2.26
CA LEU A 30 -19.88 -7.49 3.09
C LEU A 30 -19.23 -7.12 4.44
N GLY A 31 -18.30 -6.18 4.46
CA GLY A 31 -17.63 -5.76 5.69
C GLY A 31 -18.60 -5.14 6.70
N LEU A 32 -19.55 -4.33 6.22
CA LEU A 32 -20.60 -3.75 7.08
C LEU A 32 -21.54 -4.82 7.61
N ALA A 33 -21.93 -5.80 6.78
CA ALA A 33 -22.78 -6.91 7.18
C ALA A 33 -22.11 -7.79 8.26
N LEU A 34 -20.84 -8.15 8.05
CA LEU A 34 -20.05 -8.90 9.03
C LEU A 34 -19.87 -8.13 10.33
N TYR A 35 -19.64 -6.84 10.24
CA TYR A 35 -19.54 -5.97 11.41
C TYR A 35 -20.86 -5.92 12.17
N GLY A 36 -22.01 -5.76 11.49
CA GLY A 36 -23.35 -5.78 12.10
C GLY A 36 -23.60 -7.08 12.85
N TRP A 37 -23.26 -8.21 12.26
CA TRP A 37 -23.36 -9.52 12.93
C TRP A 37 -22.45 -9.60 14.17
N PHE A 38 -21.20 -9.12 14.09
CA PHE A 38 -20.26 -9.08 15.21
C PHE A 38 -20.79 -8.21 16.36
N VAL A 39 -21.32 -7.02 16.06
CA VAL A 39 -21.89 -6.10 17.07
C VAL A 39 -23.07 -6.73 17.78
N GLN A 40 -23.97 -7.40 17.04
CA GLN A 40 -25.12 -8.10 17.64
C GLN A 40 -24.69 -9.22 18.59
N GLY A 41 -23.60 -9.93 18.29
CA GLY A 41 -23.09 -11.01 19.14
C GLY A 41 -22.27 -10.54 20.36
N THR A 42 -21.60 -9.39 20.26
CA THR A 42 -20.63 -8.94 21.28
C THR A 42 -21.07 -7.70 22.06
N GLY A 43 -22.07 -6.96 21.59
CA GLY A 43 -22.45 -5.66 22.16
C GLY A 43 -21.42 -4.55 21.93
N PHE A 44 -20.51 -4.72 20.98
CA PHE A 44 -19.44 -3.73 20.69
C PHE A 44 -20.05 -2.41 20.18
N SER A 45 -19.63 -1.28 20.77
CA SER A 45 -20.32 0.01 20.59
C SER A 45 -19.64 0.99 19.64
N VAL A 46 -18.44 0.66 19.11
CA VAL A 46 -17.72 1.56 18.20
C VAL A 46 -18.40 1.56 16.82
N PRO A 47 -18.74 2.69 16.20
CA PRO A 47 -19.31 2.72 14.85
C PRO A 47 -18.37 2.15 13.80
N TYR A 48 -18.92 1.49 12.77
CA TYR A 48 -18.12 0.89 11.69
C TYR A 48 -17.15 1.87 11.01
N LYS A 49 -17.58 3.13 10.82
CA LYS A 49 -16.76 4.20 10.25
C LYS A 49 -15.52 4.55 11.08
N ASP A 50 -15.55 4.25 12.40
CA ASP A 50 -14.49 4.57 13.34
C ASP A 50 -13.57 3.37 13.60
N MET A 51 -13.85 2.20 12.98
CA MET A 51 -13.04 0.98 13.08
C MET A 51 -11.71 1.05 12.30
N GLY A 52 -11.46 2.14 11.62
CA GLY A 52 -10.24 2.38 10.85
C GLY A 52 -10.50 2.80 9.42
N ALA A 53 -9.48 3.46 8.87
CA ALA A 53 -9.57 4.08 7.55
C ALA A 53 -9.52 3.09 6.37
N PHE A 54 -9.09 1.85 6.62
CA PHE A 54 -8.88 0.86 5.55
C PHE A 54 -9.75 -0.37 5.78
N HIS A 55 -10.65 -0.64 4.85
CA HIS A 55 -11.46 -1.86 4.90
C HIS A 55 -10.57 -3.07 4.57
N TRP A 56 -10.26 -3.87 5.57
CA TRP A 56 -9.32 -4.99 5.47
C TRP A 56 -9.70 -6.01 4.39
N LEU A 57 -11.00 -6.25 4.14
CA LEU A 57 -11.50 -7.12 3.06
C LEU A 57 -11.15 -6.59 1.66
N ALA A 58 -11.04 -5.27 1.52
CA ALA A 58 -10.64 -4.68 0.24
C ALA A 58 -9.11 -4.66 0.08
N TRP A 59 -8.40 -4.16 1.08
CA TRP A 59 -6.96 -3.95 1.00
C TRP A 59 -6.14 -5.24 1.00
N GLN A 60 -6.69 -6.35 1.54
CA GLN A 60 -6.07 -7.66 1.45
C GLN A 60 -5.81 -8.09 0.01
N ALA A 61 -6.61 -7.62 -0.96
CA ALA A 61 -6.41 -7.97 -2.37
C ALA A 61 -5.08 -7.46 -2.92
N LEU A 62 -4.71 -6.23 -2.60
CA LEU A 62 -3.40 -5.67 -2.98
C LEU A 62 -2.26 -6.37 -2.25
N TRP A 63 -2.46 -6.70 -0.97
CA TRP A 63 -1.46 -7.42 -0.19
C TRP A 63 -1.20 -8.82 -0.75
N VAL A 64 -2.25 -9.58 -1.09
CA VAL A 64 -2.15 -10.91 -1.71
C VAL A 64 -1.52 -10.82 -3.10
N ALA A 65 -1.88 -9.81 -3.91
CA ALA A 65 -1.26 -9.57 -5.21
C ALA A 65 0.24 -9.25 -5.05
N GLY A 66 0.62 -8.45 -4.06
CA GLY A 66 2.02 -8.15 -3.73
C GLY A 66 2.81 -9.40 -3.32
N LEU A 67 2.22 -10.26 -2.48
CA LEU A 67 2.82 -11.55 -2.11
C LEU A 67 3.02 -12.46 -3.32
N TRP A 68 2.01 -12.54 -4.20
CA TRP A 68 2.12 -13.31 -5.45
C TRP A 68 3.23 -12.79 -6.35
N LEU A 69 3.31 -11.47 -6.54
CA LEU A 69 4.37 -10.83 -7.32
C LEU A 69 5.75 -11.08 -6.72
N GLY A 70 5.89 -10.96 -5.40
CA GLY A 70 7.16 -11.21 -4.69
C GLY A 70 7.58 -12.68 -4.67
N ALA A 71 6.61 -13.62 -4.73
CA ALA A 71 6.88 -15.05 -4.78
C ALA A 71 7.23 -15.56 -6.20
N ARG A 72 7.05 -14.75 -7.24
CA ARG A 72 7.39 -15.12 -8.62
C ARG A 72 8.90 -15.18 -8.79
N GLN A 73 9.38 -16.29 -9.34
CA GLN A 73 10.78 -16.45 -9.75
C GLN A 73 11.04 -15.89 -11.16
N GLN A 74 9.98 -15.75 -11.96
CA GLN A 74 10.09 -15.27 -13.33
C GLN A 74 9.90 -13.74 -13.38
N PRO A 75 10.64 -13.04 -14.23
CA PRO A 75 10.44 -11.61 -14.45
C PRO A 75 9.03 -11.34 -15.00
N LEU A 76 8.51 -10.16 -14.71
CA LEU A 76 7.24 -9.74 -15.26
C LEU A 76 7.32 -9.64 -16.79
N PRO A 77 6.26 -10.07 -17.52
CA PRO A 77 6.24 -9.98 -18.96
C PRO A 77 6.31 -8.53 -19.43
N ARG A 78 6.84 -8.31 -20.60
CA ARG A 78 6.76 -7.01 -21.25
C ARG A 78 5.32 -6.77 -21.67
N PHE A 79 4.76 -5.64 -21.23
CA PHE A 79 3.41 -5.27 -21.62
C PHE A 79 3.40 -4.71 -23.05
N PRO A 80 2.46 -5.17 -23.90
CA PRO A 80 2.37 -4.69 -25.28
C PRO A 80 1.86 -3.24 -25.33
N TRP A 81 2.19 -2.55 -26.41
CA TRP A 81 1.85 -1.13 -26.56
C TRP A 81 0.33 -0.86 -26.50
N TRP A 82 -0.49 -1.77 -27.00
CA TRP A 82 -1.95 -1.66 -26.94
C TRP A 82 -2.51 -1.65 -25.50
N LEU A 83 -1.75 -2.13 -24.50
CA LEU A 83 -2.08 -2.02 -23.08
C LEU A 83 -1.46 -0.75 -22.47
N LEU A 84 -0.28 -0.34 -22.93
CA LEU A 84 0.41 0.84 -22.42
C LEU A 84 -0.32 2.13 -22.75
N VAL A 85 -0.86 2.25 -23.98
CA VAL A 85 -1.60 3.44 -24.39
C VAL A 85 -2.82 3.70 -23.52
N PRO A 86 -3.79 2.77 -23.36
CA PRO A 86 -4.93 3.01 -22.49
C PRO A 86 -4.55 3.18 -21.02
N ALA A 87 -3.52 2.46 -20.53
CA ALA A 87 -3.02 2.65 -19.17
C ALA A 87 -2.49 4.08 -18.97
N THR A 88 -1.74 4.61 -19.93
CA THR A 88 -1.23 5.99 -19.87
C THR A 88 -2.37 7.01 -19.90
N LEU A 89 -3.30 6.85 -20.84
CA LEU A 89 -4.45 7.75 -20.95
C LEU A 89 -5.31 7.74 -19.70
N TYR A 90 -5.55 6.57 -19.13
CA TYR A 90 -6.33 6.43 -17.92
C TYR A 90 -5.62 7.02 -16.70
N ALA A 91 -4.34 6.70 -16.49
CA ALA A 91 -3.57 7.24 -15.37
C ALA A 91 -3.41 8.77 -15.47
N ALA A 92 -3.14 9.30 -16.66
CA ALA A 92 -3.05 10.74 -16.90
C ALA A 92 -4.40 11.42 -16.69
N GLY A 93 -5.49 10.84 -17.22
CA GLY A 93 -6.85 11.35 -17.04
C GLY A 93 -7.24 11.40 -15.56
N MET A 94 -6.95 10.36 -14.79
CA MET A 94 -7.20 10.31 -13.35
C MET A 94 -6.36 11.33 -12.58
N LEU A 95 -5.10 11.54 -12.98
CA LEU A 95 -4.24 12.55 -12.37
C LEU A 95 -4.77 13.97 -12.64
N LEU A 96 -5.10 14.28 -13.88
CA LEU A 96 -5.67 15.56 -14.28
C LEU A 96 -7.00 15.81 -13.57
N TRP A 97 -7.91 14.84 -13.58
CA TRP A 97 -9.17 14.97 -12.89
C TRP A 97 -9.01 15.24 -11.41
N ARG A 98 -8.15 14.47 -10.72
CA ARG A 98 -7.87 14.70 -9.32
C ARG A 98 -7.30 16.09 -9.05
N HIS A 99 -6.48 16.61 -9.96
CA HIS A 99 -5.92 17.95 -9.83
C HIS A 99 -6.99 19.05 -10.01
N MET A 100 -7.97 18.81 -10.87
CA MET A 100 -9.06 19.78 -11.15
C MET A 100 -10.16 19.75 -10.07
N VAL A 101 -10.52 18.59 -9.55
CA VAL A 101 -11.67 18.38 -8.65
C VAL A 101 -11.24 18.26 -7.19
N GLY A 102 -9.94 18.06 -6.92
CA GLY A 102 -9.43 17.87 -5.56
C GLY A 102 -9.64 16.45 -5.03
N GLN A 103 -9.72 16.32 -3.70
CA GLN A 103 -9.77 15.02 -3.03
C GLN A 103 -11.17 14.42 -2.93
N ASP A 104 -12.20 15.24 -3.03
CA ASP A 104 -13.57 14.79 -2.89
C ASP A 104 -14.07 14.13 -4.17
N PRO A 105 -14.83 13.00 -4.04
CA PRO A 105 -15.53 12.43 -5.17
C PRO A 105 -16.51 13.47 -5.73
N MET A 106 -16.84 13.35 -7.01
CA MET A 106 -17.73 14.31 -7.71
C MET A 106 -18.92 14.72 -6.83
N PRO A 107 -19.05 15.99 -6.46
CA PRO A 107 -20.22 16.48 -5.76
C PRO A 107 -21.47 16.21 -6.60
N GLY A 108 -22.46 15.51 -6.03
CA GLY A 108 -23.73 15.24 -6.69
C GLY A 108 -23.84 13.90 -7.44
N VAL A 109 -22.80 13.08 -7.52
CA VAL A 109 -22.87 11.74 -8.14
C VAL A 109 -22.36 10.66 -7.16
N PRO A 110 -23.18 10.20 -6.19
CA PRO A 110 -22.76 9.25 -5.15
C PRO A 110 -22.20 7.94 -5.71
N ALA A 111 -22.73 7.47 -6.84
CA ALA A 111 -22.28 6.23 -7.48
C ALA A 111 -20.80 6.33 -7.95
N VAL A 112 -20.38 7.46 -8.50
CA VAL A 112 -18.99 7.66 -8.90
C VAL A 112 -18.07 7.79 -7.68
N GLY A 113 -18.58 8.39 -6.59
CA GLY A 113 -17.90 8.45 -5.32
C GLY A 113 -17.53 7.08 -4.77
N GLN A 114 -18.44 6.11 -4.82
CA GLN A 114 -18.17 4.72 -4.40
C GLN A 114 -17.12 4.04 -5.28
N LEU A 115 -17.16 4.24 -6.60
CA LEU A 115 -16.17 3.67 -7.52
C LEU A 115 -14.75 4.23 -7.28
N LEU A 116 -14.64 5.43 -6.74
CA LEU A 116 -13.38 6.11 -6.42
C LEU A 116 -13.02 6.06 -4.93
N ASP A 117 -13.85 5.43 -4.10
CA ASP A 117 -13.62 5.40 -2.66
C ASP A 117 -12.23 4.82 -2.30
N LYS A 118 -11.52 5.54 -1.44
CA LYS A 118 -10.16 5.15 -1.01
C LYS A 118 -10.20 4.08 0.09
N TRP A 119 -11.26 4.06 0.89
CA TRP A 119 -11.35 3.17 2.04
C TRP A 119 -11.74 1.76 1.65
N SER A 120 -12.71 1.63 0.75
CA SER A 120 -13.16 0.35 0.17
C SER A 120 -12.36 -0.10 -1.05
N LEU A 121 -11.34 0.67 -1.46
CA LEU A 121 -10.54 0.40 -2.65
C LEU A 121 -11.42 0.24 -3.89
N GLY A 122 -12.17 1.30 -4.24
CA GLY A 122 -13.14 1.30 -5.33
C GLY A 122 -12.54 0.85 -6.67
N PRO A 123 -13.37 0.27 -7.58
CA PRO A 123 -12.90 -0.34 -8.83
C PRO A 123 -12.08 0.58 -9.73
N LEU A 124 -12.48 1.85 -9.86
CA LEU A 124 -11.72 2.82 -10.65
C LEU A 124 -10.35 3.12 -10.02
N ARG A 125 -10.24 3.05 -8.71
CA ARG A 125 -8.98 3.22 -8.00
C ARG A 125 -8.05 2.02 -8.21
N VAL A 126 -8.59 0.78 -8.17
CA VAL A 126 -7.84 -0.43 -8.50
C VAL A 126 -7.34 -0.37 -9.95
N LEU A 127 -8.19 0.07 -10.88
CA LEU A 127 -7.80 0.23 -12.28
C LEU A 127 -6.68 1.27 -12.45
N ASN A 128 -6.76 2.38 -11.71
CA ASN A 128 -5.69 3.39 -11.70
C ASN A 128 -4.38 2.82 -11.16
N PHE A 129 -4.45 2.09 -10.05
CA PHE A 129 -3.28 1.41 -9.49
C PHE A 129 -2.67 0.42 -10.49
N ALA A 130 -3.50 -0.41 -11.14
CA ALA A 130 -3.05 -1.36 -12.16
C ALA A 130 -2.41 -0.65 -13.37
N SER A 131 -3.00 0.46 -13.82
CA SER A 131 -2.45 1.27 -14.90
C SER A 131 -1.08 1.83 -14.56
N VAL A 132 -0.94 2.47 -13.41
CA VAL A 132 0.35 2.99 -12.91
C VAL A 132 1.37 1.86 -12.74
N PHE A 133 0.95 0.70 -12.21
CA PHE A 133 1.81 -0.48 -12.06
C PHE A 133 2.35 -0.97 -13.41
N VAL A 134 1.50 -1.10 -14.43
CA VAL A 134 1.89 -1.47 -15.79
C VAL A 134 2.91 -0.49 -16.37
N LEU A 135 2.70 0.81 -16.19
CA LEU A 135 3.61 1.85 -16.64
C LEU A 135 4.96 1.78 -15.92
N LEU A 136 4.96 1.64 -14.60
CA LEU A 136 6.20 1.55 -13.81
C LEU A 136 7.03 0.31 -14.16
N VAL A 137 6.37 -0.85 -14.33
CA VAL A 137 7.05 -2.08 -14.74
C VAL A 137 7.66 -1.93 -16.13
N SER A 138 6.92 -1.30 -17.06
CA SER A 138 7.38 -1.09 -18.43
C SER A 138 8.50 -0.06 -18.52
N ALA A 139 8.45 1.00 -17.70
CA ALA A 139 9.49 2.01 -17.60
C ALA A 139 10.74 1.53 -16.85
N GLY A 140 10.61 0.48 -16.04
CA GLY A 140 11.68 -0.02 -15.16
C GLY A 140 13.04 -0.23 -15.83
N PRO A 141 13.14 -0.88 -17.01
CA PRO A 141 14.41 -1.06 -17.72
C PRO A 141 15.05 0.25 -18.17
N TRP A 142 14.23 1.22 -18.58
CA TRP A 142 14.69 2.56 -18.94
C TRP A 142 15.12 3.36 -17.71
N LEU A 143 14.31 3.37 -16.64
CA LEU A 143 14.65 4.03 -15.38
C LEU A 143 16.00 3.53 -14.82
N LYS A 144 16.24 2.24 -14.86
CA LYS A 144 17.52 1.64 -14.41
C LYS A 144 18.74 2.13 -15.20
N ARG A 145 18.55 2.59 -16.43
CA ARG A 145 19.65 3.13 -17.27
C ARG A 145 19.90 4.62 -17.00
N VAL A 146 18.83 5.36 -16.72
CA VAL A 146 18.89 6.83 -16.61
C VAL A 146 19.11 7.29 -15.17
N LEU A 147 18.49 6.61 -14.21
CA LEU A 147 18.63 6.95 -12.80
C LEU A 147 19.81 6.23 -12.19
N PRO A 148 20.73 6.95 -11.53
CA PRO A 148 21.70 6.32 -10.66
C PRO A 148 20.97 5.53 -9.59
N ARG A 149 21.58 4.43 -9.11
CA ARG A 149 20.94 3.60 -8.06
C ARG A 149 20.54 4.47 -6.87
N PRO A 150 19.26 4.60 -6.56
CA PRO A 150 18.81 5.42 -5.43
C PRO A 150 19.03 4.66 -4.13
N LEU A 151 20.30 4.52 -3.71
CA LEU A 151 20.71 3.80 -2.50
C LEU A 151 19.83 4.09 -1.28
N PRO A 152 19.45 5.35 -0.99
CA PRO A 152 18.58 5.65 0.13
C PRO A 152 17.19 4.96 0.02
N LEU A 153 16.59 4.98 -1.17
CA LEU A 153 15.27 4.36 -1.39
C LEU A 153 15.36 2.83 -1.35
N GLU A 154 16.48 2.26 -1.79
CA GLU A 154 16.72 0.82 -1.75
C GLU A 154 16.89 0.33 -0.30
N VAL A 155 17.59 1.09 0.54
CA VAL A 155 17.76 0.81 1.98
C VAL A 155 16.43 0.92 2.72
N LEU A 156 15.65 1.97 2.45
CA LEU A 156 14.30 2.13 3.00
C LEU A 156 13.38 0.96 2.59
N GLY A 157 13.44 0.55 1.32
CA GLY A 157 12.61 -0.55 0.79
C GLY A 157 12.96 -1.91 1.41
N ARG A 158 14.24 -2.20 1.61
CA ARG A 158 14.69 -3.45 2.26
C ARG A 158 14.21 -3.54 3.70
N ASN A 159 14.20 -2.43 4.43
CA ASN A 159 13.81 -2.34 5.83
C ASN A 159 12.37 -1.81 6.00
N SER A 160 11.49 -2.08 5.04
CA SER A 160 10.16 -1.46 4.92
C SER A 160 9.30 -1.58 6.18
N LEU A 161 9.35 -2.69 6.91
CA LEU A 161 8.58 -2.88 8.14
C LEU A 161 9.04 -1.95 9.26
N SER A 162 10.35 -1.89 9.50
CA SER A 162 10.94 -1.00 10.53
C SER A 162 10.73 0.47 10.18
N VAL A 163 10.87 0.80 8.90
CA VAL A 163 10.62 2.15 8.35
C VAL A 163 9.14 2.52 8.50
N PHE A 164 8.22 1.60 8.26
CA PHE A 164 6.79 1.85 8.47
C PHE A 164 6.46 2.11 9.94
N CYS A 165 6.98 1.30 10.86
CA CYS A 165 6.79 1.55 12.30
C CYS A 165 7.36 2.90 12.72
N ALA A 166 8.56 3.26 12.25
CA ALA A 166 9.17 4.55 12.52
C ALA A 166 8.36 5.71 11.92
N HIS A 167 7.82 5.52 10.70
CA HIS A 167 6.97 6.51 10.06
C HIS A 167 5.72 6.83 10.90
N VAL A 168 5.05 5.81 11.43
CA VAL A 168 3.88 6.01 12.30
C VAL A 168 4.26 6.82 13.55
N VAL A 169 5.38 6.48 14.19
CA VAL A 169 5.87 7.21 15.36
C VAL A 169 6.19 8.66 15.02
N ILE A 170 6.96 8.91 13.94
CA ILE A 170 7.31 10.26 13.49
C ILE A 170 6.04 11.06 13.16
N ALA A 171 5.08 10.45 12.47
CA ALA A 171 3.82 11.11 12.12
C ALA A 171 3.03 11.51 13.37
N LEU A 172 2.95 10.64 14.39
CA LEU A 172 2.29 10.95 15.66
C LEU A 172 2.99 12.09 16.40
N PHE A 173 4.32 12.06 16.47
CA PHE A 173 5.09 13.17 17.06
C PHE A 173 4.88 14.48 16.29
N THR A 174 4.96 14.42 14.96
CA THR A 174 4.73 15.63 14.13
C THR A 174 3.34 16.19 14.37
N LEU A 175 2.31 15.33 14.42
CA LEU A 175 0.95 15.76 14.71
C LEU A 175 0.80 16.35 16.12
N ALA A 176 1.44 15.74 17.11
CA ALA A 176 1.37 16.20 18.50
C ALA A 176 2.06 17.57 18.72
N PHE A 177 3.20 17.81 18.07
CA PHE A 177 3.96 19.04 18.28
C PHE A 177 3.60 20.18 17.32
N PHE A 178 3.23 19.85 16.10
CA PHE A 178 2.99 20.84 15.03
C PHE A 178 1.52 20.95 14.61
N GLY A 179 0.63 20.14 15.20
CA GLY A 179 -0.79 20.16 14.89
C GLY A 179 -1.15 19.52 13.54
N SER A 180 -2.44 19.61 13.19
CA SER A 180 -2.98 19.05 11.94
C SER A 180 -2.53 19.82 10.69
N THR A 181 -2.80 19.24 9.52
CA THR A 181 -2.53 19.87 8.21
C THR A 181 -3.38 21.13 7.94
N GLU A 182 -4.41 21.38 8.76
CA GLU A 182 -5.27 22.56 8.65
C GLU A 182 -4.62 23.82 9.22
N VAL A 183 -3.55 23.66 10.02
CA VAL A 183 -2.80 24.80 10.55
C VAL A 183 -1.99 25.43 9.42
N VAL A 184 -2.28 26.69 9.12
CA VAL A 184 -1.53 27.46 8.12
C VAL A 184 -0.11 27.67 8.62
N ARG A 185 0.85 27.06 7.94
CA ARG A 185 2.28 27.13 8.24
C ARG A 185 3.07 27.71 7.07
N PRO A 186 4.23 28.34 7.33
CA PRO A 186 5.15 28.69 6.24
C PRO A 186 5.61 27.41 5.51
N TRP A 187 5.64 27.45 4.19
CA TRP A 187 6.09 26.31 3.34
C TRP A 187 7.50 25.80 3.70
N THR A 188 8.36 26.68 4.22
CA THR A 188 9.70 26.32 4.73
C THR A 188 9.64 25.36 5.91
N THR A 189 8.66 25.52 6.81
CA THR A 189 8.41 24.59 7.93
C THR A 189 7.99 23.23 7.42
N ASP A 190 7.09 23.16 6.44
CA ASP A 190 6.63 21.89 5.87
C ASP A 190 7.75 21.16 5.14
N ILE A 191 8.59 21.87 4.41
CA ILE A 191 9.80 21.27 3.80
C ILE A 191 10.77 20.75 4.88
N ALA A 192 11.01 21.51 5.93
CA ALA A 192 11.89 21.10 7.02
C ALA A 192 11.35 19.87 7.75
N LEU A 193 10.04 19.80 8.00
CA LEU A 193 9.39 18.63 8.59
C LEU A 193 9.49 17.41 7.68
N LEU A 194 9.25 17.58 6.38
CA LEU A 194 9.37 16.49 5.40
C LEU A 194 10.82 15.99 5.31
N ALA A 195 11.78 16.89 5.23
CA ALA A 195 13.19 16.53 5.15
C ALA A 195 13.68 15.83 6.44
N SER A 196 13.28 16.32 7.61
CA SER A 196 13.64 15.70 8.90
C SER A 196 12.97 14.33 9.08
N ALA A 197 11.72 14.17 8.66
CA ALA A 197 11.04 12.87 8.66
C ALA A 197 11.77 11.87 7.74
N PHE A 198 12.11 12.27 6.52
CA PHE A 198 12.83 11.41 5.59
C PHE A 198 14.23 11.04 6.10
N ALA A 199 14.96 11.98 6.68
CA ALA A 199 16.26 11.72 7.31
C ALA A 199 16.13 10.76 8.50
N GLY A 200 15.10 10.92 9.34
CA GLY A 200 14.80 10.02 10.45
C GLY A 200 14.50 8.59 9.99
N LEU A 201 13.67 8.43 8.94
CA LEU A 201 13.37 7.13 8.35
C LEU A 201 14.63 6.46 7.79
N LEU A 202 15.48 7.22 7.12
CA LEU A 202 16.75 6.72 6.58
C LEU A 202 17.70 6.30 7.70
N ALA A 203 17.80 7.09 8.77
CA ALA A 203 18.62 6.76 9.94
C ALA A 203 18.15 5.44 10.59
N VAL A 204 16.82 5.22 10.74
CA VAL A 204 16.27 3.97 11.25
C VAL A 204 16.62 2.80 10.32
N ALA A 205 16.44 2.95 9.01
CA ALA A 205 16.73 1.91 8.04
C ALA A 205 18.22 1.52 8.05
N MET A 206 19.12 2.49 8.11
CA MET A 206 20.57 2.26 8.22
C MET A 206 20.97 1.61 9.55
N SER A 207 20.33 1.99 10.64
CA SER A 207 20.55 1.40 11.96
C SER A 207 20.16 -0.09 11.98
N VAL A 208 19.01 -0.43 11.40
CA VAL A 208 18.55 -1.82 11.28
C VAL A 208 19.55 -2.63 10.44
N GLU A 209 19.99 -2.11 9.29
CA GLU A 209 20.96 -2.80 8.43
C GLU A 209 22.30 -3.00 9.14
N THR A 210 22.74 -2.03 9.93
CA THR A 210 23.98 -2.15 10.73
C THR A 210 23.85 -3.19 11.81
N LEU A 211 22.72 -3.21 12.53
CA LEU A 211 22.44 -4.22 13.56
C LEU A 211 22.38 -5.63 12.99
N GLU A 212 21.77 -5.82 11.82
CA GLU A 212 21.77 -7.11 11.14
C GLU A 212 23.18 -7.57 10.73
N ARG A 213 24.01 -6.64 10.24
CA ARG A 213 25.41 -6.92 9.86
C ARG A 213 26.28 -7.29 11.06
N THR A 214 26.03 -6.70 12.23
CA THR A 214 26.77 -7.01 13.48
C THR A 214 26.29 -8.29 14.16
N GLY A 215 25.33 -9.01 13.58
CA GLY A 215 24.80 -10.26 14.13
C GLY A 215 23.90 -10.08 15.35
N TRP A 216 23.57 -8.84 15.70
CA TRP A 216 22.62 -8.55 16.77
C TRP A 216 21.21 -8.89 16.30
N ARG A 217 20.68 -10.03 16.80
CA ARG A 217 19.28 -10.42 16.56
C ARG A 217 18.48 -10.08 17.82
N PRO A 218 17.51 -9.17 17.76
CA PRO A 218 16.58 -9.00 18.87
C PRO A 218 15.86 -10.33 19.14
N ALA A 219 15.68 -10.69 20.42
CA ALA A 219 15.08 -11.95 20.86
C ALA A 219 13.66 -12.22 20.34
N LEU A 220 13.07 -11.25 19.63
CA LEU A 220 11.74 -11.30 19.00
C LEU A 220 11.75 -11.86 17.57
N VAL A 221 12.91 -12.22 17.02
CA VAL A 221 12.95 -12.85 15.68
C VAL A 221 12.51 -14.30 15.82
N TRP A 222 11.37 -14.60 15.22
CA TRP A 222 10.82 -15.93 15.03
C TRP A 222 11.93 -16.91 14.60
N PRO A 223 12.05 -18.10 15.22
CA PRO A 223 13.09 -19.04 14.84
C PRO A 223 13.00 -19.31 13.33
N SER A 224 14.10 -19.07 12.65
CA SER A 224 14.25 -19.42 11.23
C SER A 224 13.91 -20.89 11.07
N GLY A 225 12.82 -21.18 10.36
CA GLY A 225 12.49 -22.54 9.97
C GLY A 225 13.67 -23.19 9.23
N PRO A 226 13.74 -24.54 9.18
CA PRO A 226 14.86 -25.24 8.60
C PRO A 226 15.12 -24.72 7.17
N GLN A 227 16.37 -24.32 6.94
CA GLN A 227 16.83 -23.96 5.60
C GLN A 227 16.73 -25.22 4.74
N VAL A 228 15.75 -25.24 3.85
CA VAL A 228 15.67 -26.24 2.80
C VAL A 228 16.83 -25.94 1.85
N ARG A 229 17.86 -26.79 1.91
CA ARG A 229 18.94 -26.85 0.92
C ARG A 229 18.42 -27.39 -0.41
#